data_c9c89a2a901c0505d117f6e838eef296
#
_entry.id   c9c89a2a901c0505d117f6e838eef296
#
_cell.length_a   1.000
_cell.length_b   1.000
_cell.length_c   1.000
_cell.angle_alpha   90.00
_cell.angle_beta   90.00
_cell.angle_gamma   90.00
#
_symmetry.space_group_name_H-M   'P 1'
#
loop_
_entity.id
_entity.type
_entity.pdbx_description
1 polymer ?
#
loop_
_entity_poly.entity_id
_entity_poly.type
_entity_poly.pdbx_seq_one_letter_code
_entity_poly.pdbx_strand_id
1 'polypeptide(L)'
;MEYGLDPTIGKAIMQAAEGKLNDHFPLVVWQTGSGTQSNMNANEVIANRAAEILGRQRGEKCVNRSQSSNDTFPTVSFFFQLLALFVVPTNCHAHTEINSRLIPSLKTLHSTLDSKSLELKDIVKIGRTHTQDATPLTLGQEFGGGYATQVKYGLNRVTCTLPRLYQLAQGGTAVGTGLNTKKERV
;
A
#
# COMPACT_ATOMS: atom_id res chain seq x y z
N MET A 1 -0.10 3.69 -30.75
CA MET A 1 -0.39 3.68 -29.31
C MET A 1 -1.57 2.77 -29.08
N GLU A 2 -1.40 1.72 -28.33
CA GLU A 2 -2.40 0.69 -28.05
C GLU A 2 -3.64 1.20 -27.29
N TYR A 3 -3.65 2.45 -26.81
CA TYR A 3 -4.64 2.92 -25.84
C TYR A 3 -5.48 4.13 -26.27
N GLY A 4 -5.42 4.51 -27.54
CA GLY A 4 -6.32 5.52 -28.10
C GLY A 4 -6.10 6.97 -27.64
N LEU A 5 -4.94 7.30 -27.04
CA LEU A 5 -4.52 8.69 -26.85
C LEU A 5 -3.63 9.11 -28.01
N ASP A 6 -3.93 10.27 -28.62
CA ASP A 6 -3.10 10.86 -29.67
C ASP A 6 -1.68 11.11 -29.14
N PRO A 7 -0.63 10.65 -29.85
CA PRO A 7 0.76 10.83 -29.42
C PRO A 7 1.17 12.29 -29.18
N THR A 8 0.59 13.21 -29.96
CA THR A 8 0.90 14.64 -29.85
C THR A 8 0.32 15.21 -28.56
N ILE A 9 -0.92 14.83 -28.24
CA ILE A 9 -1.57 15.18 -26.97
C ILE A 9 -0.82 14.57 -25.79
N GLY A 10 -0.43 13.30 -25.89
CA GLY A 10 0.34 12.62 -24.85
C GLY A 10 1.66 13.30 -24.54
N LYS A 11 2.42 13.72 -25.56
CA LYS A 11 3.66 14.47 -25.38
C LYS A 11 3.45 15.83 -24.70
N ALA A 12 2.42 16.57 -25.10
CA ALA A 12 2.07 17.84 -24.48
C ALA A 12 1.66 17.69 -23.00
N ILE A 13 0.92 16.63 -22.65
CA ILE A 13 0.55 16.30 -21.27
C ILE A 13 1.81 15.99 -20.45
N MET A 14 2.70 15.17 -20.96
CA MET A 14 3.97 14.85 -20.28
C MET A 14 4.82 16.10 -20.05
N GLN A 15 4.97 16.94 -21.07
CA GLN A 15 5.70 18.19 -20.95
C GLN A 15 5.06 19.16 -19.95
N ALA A 16 3.74 19.22 -19.89
CA ALA A 16 3.03 20.00 -18.89
C ALA A 16 3.21 19.45 -17.47
N ALA A 17 3.28 18.12 -17.30
CA ALA A 17 3.45 17.46 -16.01
C ALA A 17 4.90 17.52 -15.47
N GLU A 18 5.90 17.74 -16.33
CA GLU A 18 7.34 17.77 -15.95
C GLU A 18 7.72 18.97 -15.05
N GLY A 19 6.82 19.89 -14.75
CA GLY A 19 6.98 20.80 -13.66
C GLY A 19 7.19 22.26 -14.06
N LYS A 20 7.55 23.10 -13.07
CA LYS A 20 7.66 24.56 -13.09
C LYS A 20 6.32 25.32 -13.09
N LEU A 21 5.23 24.64 -12.65
CA LEU A 21 3.90 25.24 -12.54
C LEU A 21 3.44 25.40 -11.09
N ASN A 22 4.37 25.47 -10.13
CA ASN A 22 4.06 25.48 -8.70
C ASN A 22 3.10 26.59 -8.29
N ASP A 23 3.19 27.76 -8.90
CA ASP A 23 2.33 28.90 -8.62
C ASP A 23 0.86 28.68 -9.03
N HIS A 24 0.58 27.64 -9.80
CA HIS A 24 -0.77 27.25 -10.20
C HIS A 24 -1.45 26.25 -9.24
N PHE A 25 -0.80 25.92 -8.11
CA PHE A 25 -1.33 25.03 -7.08
C PHE A 25 -1.56 25.77 -5.76
N PRO A 26 -2.56 26.70 -5.68
CA PRO A 26 -2.78 27.52 -4.50
C PRO A 26 -3.49 26.81 -3.35
N LEU A 27 -3.84 25.54 -3.52
CA LEU A 27 -4.63 24.79 -2.56
C LEU A 27 -3.84 24.50 -1.28
N VAL A 28 -4.55 24.47 -0.16
CA VAL A 28 -3.99 24.19 1.17
C VAL A 28 -4.43 22.81 1.70
N VAL A 29 -3.65 22.24 2.62
CA VAL A 29 -3.87 20.88 3.12
C VAL A 29 -5.19 20.73 3.88
N TRP A 30 -5.57 21.73 4.68
CA TRP A 30 -6.71 21.70 5.58
C TRP A 30 -7.97 22.34 5.00
N GLN A 31 -8.35 21.96 3.79
CA GLN A 31 -9.55 22.44 3.11
C GLN A 31 -10.56 21.31 2.90
N THR A 32 -11.85 21.66 2.84
CA THR A 32 -12.91 20.71 2.50
C THR A 32 -12.67 20.12 1.10
N GLY A 33 -12.77 18.79 0.98
CA GLY A 33 -12.54 18.09 -0.28
C GLY A 33 -11.07 18.11 -0.72
N SER A 34 -10.11 18.12 0.21
CA SER A 34 -8.67 18.26 -0.10
C SER A 34 -8.19 17.29 -1.18
N GLY A 35 -8.54 16.02 -1.11
CA GLY A 35 -8.17 15.03 -2.13
C GLY A 35 -8.81 15.30 -3.49
N THR A 36 -10.11 15.58 -3.50
CA THR A 36 -10.87 15.89 -4.72
C THR A 36 -10.37 17.18 -5.36
N GLN A 37 -10.20 18.25 -4.57
CA GLN A 37 -9.76 19.53 -5.10
C GLN A 37 -8.32 19.47 -5.63
N SER A 38 -7.42 18.78 -4.94
CA SER A 38 -6.04 18.60 -5.40
C SER A 38 -5.99 17.83 -6.73
N ASN A 39 -6.78 16.76 -6.85
CA ASN A 39 -6.89 16.00 -8.09
C ASN A 39 -7.48 16.85 -9.24
N MET A 40 -8.53 17.61 -8.97
CA MET A 40 -9.14 18.51 -9.96
C MET A 40 -8.17 19.62 -10.38
N ASN A 41 -7.50 20.27 -9.44
CA ASN A 41 -6.52 21.31 -9.72
C ASN A 41 -5.39 20.76 -10.60
N ALA A 42 -4.82 19.60 -10.28
CA ALA A 42 -3.80 18.97 -11.10
C ALA A 42 -4.30 18.69 -12.53
N ASN A 43 -5.49 18.12 -12.66
CA ASN A 43 -6.10 17.85 -13.97
C ASN A 43 -6.26 19.13 -14.79
N GLU A 44 -6.77 20.21 -14.20
CA GLU A 44 -7.00 21.48 -14.89
C GLU A 44 -5.71 22.18 -15.27
N VAL A 45 -4.73 22.24 -14.37
CA VAL A 45 -3.41 22.87 -14.65
C VAL A 45 -2.73 22.13 -15.79
N ILE A 46 -2.67 20.80 -15.74
CA ILE A 46 -2.03 19.99 -16.79
C ILE A 46 -2.80 20.12 -18.12
N ALA A 47 -4.13 20.04 -18.10
CA ALA A 47 -4.94 20.15 -19.29
C ALA A 47 -4.81 21.51 -19.98
N ASN A 48 -4.89 22.60 -19.22
CA ASN A 48 -4.76 23.94 -19.76
C ASN A 48 -3.37 24.19 -20.31
N ARG A 49 -2.32 23.75 -19.63
CA ARG A 49 -0.94 23.90 -20.12
C ARG A 49 -0.68 23.05 -21.36
N ALA A 50 -1.18 21.82 -21.40
CA ALA A 50 -1.08 21.00 -22.60
C ALA A 50 -1.83 21.62 -23.80
N ALA A 51 -3.01 22.20 -23.58
CA ALA A 51 -3.74 22.92 -24.59
C ALA A 51 -2.96 24.14 -25.12
N GLU A 52 -2.32 24.93 -24.25
CA GLU A 52 -1.45 26.04 -24.64
C GLU A 52 -0.27 25.58 -25.53
N ILE A 53 0.40 24.48 -25.14
CA ILE A 53 1.51 23.90 -25.90
C ILE A 53 1.05 23.48 -27.31
N LEU A 54 -0.17 22.98 -27.42
CA LEU A 54 -0.77 22.55 -28.69
C LEU A 54 -1.41 23.69 -29.50
N GLY A 55 -1.42 24.91 -28.98
CA GLY A 55 -2.11 26.05 -29.61
C GLY A 55 -3.64 25.90 -29.64
N ARG A 56 -4.22 25.14 -28.72
CA ARG A 56 -5.66 24.88 -28.59
C ARG A 56 -6.31 25.78 -27.55
N GLN A 57 -7.64 25.86 -27.57
CA GLN A 57 -8.36 26.60 -26.53
C GLN A 57 -8.25 25.94 -25.16
N ARG A 58 -8.15 26.75 -24.10
CA ARG A 58 -8.18 26.29 -22.73
C ARG A 58 -9.50 25.59 -22.40
N GLY A 59 -9.45 24.56 -21.57
CA GLY A 59 -10.64 23.80 -21.14
C GLY A 59 -10.93 22.55 -21.97
N GLU A 60 -10.15 22.22 -22.98
CA GLU A 60 -10.28 20.95 -23.70
C GLU A 60 -9.88 19.77 -22.79
N LYS A 61 -10.87 18.92 -22.45
CA LYS A 61 -10.69 17.80 -21.51
C LYS A 61 -9.90 16.65 -22.15
N CYS A 62 -8.59 16.74 -22.15
CA CYS A 62 -7.73 15.66 -22.69
C CYS A 62 -6.98 14.86 -21.61
N VAL A 63 -6.92 15.34 -20.37
CA VAL A 63 -6.13 14.72 -19.29
C VAL A 63 -6.93 13.70 -18.50
N ASN A 64 -8.18 14.02 -18.12
CA ASN A 64 -9.02 13.09 -17.36
C ASN A 64 -9.80 12.16 -18.31
N ARG A 65 -9.58 10.86 -18.17
CA ARG A 65 -10.25 9.78 -18.93
C ARG A 65 -10.84 8.77 -17.98
N SER A 66 -11.82 9.20 -17.17
CA SER A 66 -12.54 8.43 -16.14
C SER A 66 -11.85 8.28 -14.79
N GLN A 67 -10.58 8.70 -14.63
CA GLN A 67 -9.96 8.73 -13.32
C GLN A 67 -10.77 9.65 -12.40
N SER A 68 -10.92 9.20 -11.14
CA SER A 68 -11.54 9.98 -10.08
C SER A 68 -10.51 10.31 -9.01
N SER A 69 -10.78 11.31 -8.18
CA SER A 69 -10.04 11.49 -6.94
C SER A 69 -10.19 10.30 -6.00
N ASN A 70 -11.28 9.54 -6.13
CA ASN A 70 -11.58 8.41 -5.25
C ASN A 70 -10.63 7.22 -5.46
N ASP A 71 -10.15 7.01 -6.69
CA ASP A 71 -9.18 5.96 -7.00
C ASP A 71 -7.75 6.49 -7.17
N THR A 72 -7.57 7.69 -7.73
CA THR A 72 -6.24 8.23 -8.04
C THR A 72 -5.56 8.82 -6.81
N PHE A 73 -6.25 9.61 -5.99
CA PHE A 73 -5.65 10.27 -4.84
C PHE A 73 -5.07 9.28 -3.80
N PRO A 74 -5.80 8.25 -3.35
CA PRO A 74 -5.23 7.25 -2.45
C PRO A 74 -4.11 6.44 -3.09
N THR A 75 -4.18 6.17 -4.40
CA THR A 75 -3.11 5.46 -5.13
C THR A 75 -1.84 6.30 -5.20
N VAL A 76 -1.93 7.58 -5.55
CA VAL A 76 -0.79 8.51 -5.56
C VAL A 76 -0.20 8.64 -4.15
N SER A 77 -1.04 8.80 -3.13
CA SER A 77 -0.58 8.83 -1.74
C SER A 77 0.17 7.56 -1.35
N PHE A 78 -0.27 6.41 -1.87
CA PHE A 78 0.44 5.14 -1.70
C PHE A 78 1.85 5.18 -2.29
N PHE A 79 2.05 5.65 -3.52
CA PHE A 79 3.35 5.73 -4.15
C PHE A 79 4.27 6.78 -3.51
N PHE A 80 3.73 7.95 -3.15
CA PHE A 80 4.51 8.98 -2.45
C PHE A 80 5.03 8.53 -1.09
N GLN A 81 4.29 7.69 -0.39
CA GLN A 81 4.73 7.16 0.90
C GLN A 81 5.77 6.05 0.77
N LEU A 82 5.78 5.32 -0.33
CA LEU A 82 6.87 4.40 -0.65
C LEU A 82 8.18 5.18 -0.89
N LEU A 83 8.09 6.40 -1.44
CA LEU A 83 9.24 7.27 -1.73
C LEU A 83 9.63 8.15 -0.54
N ALA A 84 8.66 8.61 0.24
CA ALA A 84 8.84 9.51 1.38
C ALA A 84 8.61 8.77 2.71
N LEU A 85 9.60 8.07 3.16
CA LEU A 85 9.63 7.21 4.36
C LEU A 85 9.25 7.93 5.68
N PHE A 86 8.77 9.17 5.66
CA PHE A 86 8.81 10.01 6.86
C PHE A 86 7.52 10.74 7.28
N VAL A 87 6.44 10.81 6.53
CA VAL A 87 5.47 11.87 6.86
C VAL A 87 4.02 11.46 7.13
N VAL A 88 3.47 10.31 6.68
CA VAL A 88 2.05 10.01 6.97
C VAL A 88 1.80 8.53 7.26
N PRO A 89 1.09 8.18 8.35
CA PRO A 89 0.71 6.80 8.67
C PRO A 89 -0.50 6.37 7.84
N THR A 90 -0.25 5.75 6.70
CA THR A 90 -1.27 5.09 5.90
C THR A 90 -0.89 3.62 5.66
N ASN A 91 -1.77 2.88 4.98
CA ASN A 91 -1.60 1.45 4.71
C ASN A 91 -0.22 1.06 4.14
N CYS A 92 0.46 1.97 3.44
CA CYS A 92 1.81 1.75 2.93
C CYS A 92 2.89 1.69 3.98
N HIS A 93 2.81 2.56 4.98
CA HIS A 93 3.76 2.51 6.09
C HIS A 93 3.59 1.20 6.84
N ALA A 94 2.35 0.79 7.09
CA ALA A 94 2.04 -0.50 7.68
C ALA A 94 2.63 -1.67 6.87
N HIS A 95 2.47 -1.66 5.54
CA HIS A 95 3.03 -2.65 4.64
C HIS A 95 4.56 -2.70 4.71
N THR A 96 5.23 -1.54 4.68
CA THR A 96 6.69 -1.45 4.75
C THR A 96 7.18 -1.96 6.10
N GLU A 97 6.61 -1.53 7.21
CA GLU A 97 6.96 -1.99 8.56
C GLU A 97 6.70 -3.49 8.76
N ILE A 98 5.59 -3.99 8.23
CA ILE A 98 5.28 -5.42 8.30
C ILE A 98 6.33 -6.25 7.57
N ASN A 99 6.71 -5.87 6.34
CA ASN A 99 7.66 -6.64 5.55
C ASN A 99 9.12 -6.45 5.98
N SER A 100 9.52 -5.23 6.34
CA SER A 100 10.92 -4.92 6.66
C SER A 100 11.29 -5.22 8.10
N ARG A 101 10.34 -5.20 9.02
CA ARG A 101 10.61 -5.33 10.45
C ARG A 101 9.82 -6.45 11.13
N LEU A 102 8.49 -6.47 11.02
CA LEU A 102 7.66 -7.40 11.78
C LEU A 102 7.87 -8.85 11.33
N ILE A 103 7.75 -9.13 10.03
CA ILE A 103 7.91 -10.50 9.50
C ILE A 103 9.32 -11.04 9.76
N PRO A 104 10.42 -10.32 9.49
CA PRO A 104 11.76 -10.79 9.84
C PRO A 104 11.94 -11.06 11.33
N SER A 105 11.44 -10.18 12.21
CA SER A 105 11.52 -10.36 13.66
C SER A 105 10.75 -11.60 14.13
N LEU A 106 9.55 -11.82 13.60
CA LEU A 106 8.76 -13.03 13.90
C LEU A 106 9.43 -14.31 13.40
N LYS A 107 10.08 -14.27 12.23
CA LYS A 107 10.86 -15.41 11.71
C LYS A 107 12.05 -15.72 12.61
N THR A 108 12.77 -14.72 13.06
CA THR A 108 13.90 -14.88 14.00
C THR A 108 13.40 -15.45 15.32
N LEU A 109 12.32 -14.92 15.88
CA LEU A 109 11.73 -15.45 17.11
C LEU A 109 11.30 -16.90 16.95
N HIS A 110 10.61 -17.23 15.86
CA HIS A 110 10.19 -18.61 15.57
C HIS A 110 11.40 -19.55 15.48
N SER A 111 12.42 -19.18 14.72
CA SER A 111 13.64 -19.98 14.55
C SER A 111 14.36 -20.21 15.87
N THR A 112 14.46 -19.21 16.72
CA THR A 112 15.08 -19.32 18.05
C THR A 112 14.30 -20.26 18.96
N LEU A 113 12.98 -20.15 19.01
CA LEU A 113 12.11 -21.04 19.80
C LEU A 113 12.15 -22.46 19.29
N ASP A 114 12.17 -22.67 17.99
CA ASP A 114 12.26 -23.99 17.37
C ASP A 114 13.61 -24.65 17.67
N SER A 115 14.71 -23.90 17.55
CA SER A 115 16.03 -24.40 17.96
C SER A 115 16.09 -24.77 19.42
N LYS A 116 15.48 -23.98 20.32
CA LYS A 116 15.39 -24.29 21.75
C LYS A 116 14.51 -25.50 22.01
N SER A 117 13.44 -25.69 21.25
CA SER A 117 12.61 -26.91 21.34
C SER A 117 13.44 -28.17 21.06
N LEU A 118 14.30 -28.13 20.04
CA LEU A 118 15.19 -29.25 19.69
C LEU A 118 16.28 -29.48 20.73
N GLU A 119 16.91 -28.42 21.23
CA GLU A 119 17.94 -28.47 22.27
C GLU A 119 17.41 -29.10 23.58
N LEU A 120 16.16 -28.77 23.94
CA LEU A 120 15.57 -29.14 25.22
C LEU A 120 14.61 -30.37 25.11
N LYS A 121 14.63 -31.09 23.99
CA LYS A 121 13.67 -32.16 23.69
C LYS A 121 13.67 -33.31 24.69
N ASP A 122 14.80 -33.60 25.32
CA ASP A 122 14.99 -34.74 26.20
C ASP A 122 14.86 -34.37 27.70
N ILE A 123 14.63 -33.11 28.04
CA ILE A 123 14.49 -32.64 29.40
C ILE A 123 13.03 -32.84 29.85
N VAL A 124 12.82 -33.85 30.69
CA VAL A 124 11.50 -34.13 31.25
C VAL A 124 11.18 -33.19 32.40
N LYS A 125 10.00 -32.62 32.40
CA LYS A 125 9.47 -31.77 33.48
C LYS A 125 8.01 -32.16 33.79
N ILE A 126 7.52 -31.73 34.94
CA ILE A 126 6.09 -31.79 35.22
C ILE A 126 5.32 -30.69 34.53
N GLY A 127 4.25 -31.05 33.83
CA GLY A 127 3.26 -30.11 33.34
C GLY A 127 2.30 -29.72 34.44
N ARG A 128 1.85 -28.45 34.44
CA ARG A 128 0.95 -27.91 35.45
C ARG A 128 -0.28 -27.31 34.82
N THR A 129 -1.42 -27.55 35.41
CA THR A 129 -2.71 -26.89 35.11
C THR A 129 -3.25 -26.31 36.42
N HIS A 130 -3.81 -25.11 36.38
CA HIS A 130 -4.34 -24.46 37.58
C HIS A 130 -3.36 -24.41 38.75
N THR A 131 -2.07 -24.22 38.45
CA THR A 131 -0.94 -24.21 39.42
C THR A 131 -0.65 -25.53 40.13
N GLN A 132 -1.33 -26.62 39.75
CA GLN A 132 -1.19 -27.97 40.30
C GLN A 132 -0.43 -28.89 39.33
N ASP A 133 0.29 -29.83 39.86
CA ASP A 133 0.95 -30.87 39.07
C ASP A 133 -0.07 -31.72 38.31
N ALA A 134 0.18 -31.92 37.01
CA ALA A 134 -0.72 -32.69 36.14
C ALA A 134 0.01 -33.89 35.53
N THR A 135 0.61 -33.70 34.34
CA THR A 135 1.24 -34.82 33.60
C THR A 135 2.67 -34.43 33.18
N PRO A 136 3.58 -35.41 33.08
CA PRO A 136 4.91 -35.19 32.54
C PRO A 136 4.86 -34.75 31.08
N LEU A 137 5.75 -33.84 30.69
CA LEU A 137 6.07 -33.48 29.32
C LEU A 137 7.55 -33.15 29.21
N THR A 138 8.07 -33.01 28.00
CA THR A 138 9.41 -32.51 27.83
C THR A 138 9.40 -30.98 27.70
N LEU A 139 10.48 -30.35 28.13
CA LEU A 139 10.64 -28.90 27.95
C LEU A 139 10.64 -28.52 26.47
N GLY A 140 11.20 -29.39 25.60
CA GLY A 140 11.10 -29.23 24.16
C GLY A 140 9.67 -29.24 23.62
N GLN A 141 8.79 -30.08 24.16
CA GLN A 141 7.35 -30.08 23.81
C GLN A 141 6.67 -28.76 24.21
N GLU A 142 7.02 -28.20 25.38
CA GLU A 142 6.48 -26.92 25.82
C GLU A 142 6.90 -25.77 24.89
N PHE A 143 8.18 -25.70 24.53
CA PHE A 143 8.69 -24.69 23.60
C PHE A 143 8.15 -24.88 22.16
N GLY A 144 8.15 -26.09 21.64
CA GLY A 144 7.71 -26.39 20.27
C GLY A 144 6.21 -26.24 20.09
N GLY A 145 5.42 -26.92 20.87
CA GLY A 145 3.96 -26.93 20.80
C GLY A 145 3.34 -25.64 21.32
N GLY A 146 3.81 -25.17 22.47
CA GLY A 146 3.27 -23.99 23.15
C GLY A 146 3.66 -22.68 22.49
N TYR A 147 4.94 -22.46 22.23
CA TYR A 147 5.45 -21.15 21.80
C TYR A 147 5.78 -21.10 20.31
N ALA A 148 6.66 -21.96 19.79
CA ALA A 148 7.09 -21.93 18.40
C ALA A 148 5.91 -22.07 17.44
N THR A 149 5.02 -23.02 17.69
CA THR A 149 3.81 -23.23 16.86
C THR A 149 2.89 -22.03 16.85
N GLN A 150 2.68 -21.37 18.00
CA GLN A 150 1.82 -20.17 18.05
C GLN A 150 2.43 -18.99 17.30
N VAL A 151 3.76 -18.80 17.38
CA VAL A 151 4.45 -17.77 16.59
C VAL A 151 4.34 -18.07 15.10
N LYS A 152 4.48 -19.34 14.68
CA LYS A 152 4.30 -19.78 13.28
C LYS A 152 2.89 -19.45 12.77
N TYR A 153 1.86 -19.75 13.54
CA TYR A 153 0.48 -19.43 13.17
C TYR A 153 0.24 -17.92 13.14
N GLY A 154 0.86 -17.17 14.07
CA GLY A 154 0.85 -15.72 14.06
C GLY A 154 1.47 -15.14 12.79
N LEU A 155 2.64 -15.64 12.40
CA LEU A 155 3.33 -15.27 11.16
C LEU A 155 2.45 -15.53 9.93
N ASN A 156 1.81 -16.70 9.87
CA ASN A 156 0.90 -17.03 8.77
C ASN A 156 -0.28 -16.06 8.69
N ARG A 157 -0.91 -15.73 9.83
CA ARG A 157 -2.01 -14.74 9.87
C ARG A 157 -1.57 -13.38 9.35
N VAL A 158 -0.42 -12.89 9.79
CA VAL A 158 0.15 -11.63 9.29
C VAL A 158 0.41 -11.69 7.79
N THR A 159 1.05 -12.76 7.31
CA THR A 159 1.36 -12.92 5.88
C THR A 159 0.10 -12.97 5.02
N CYS A 160 -0.97 -13.62 5.48
CA CYS A 160 -2.25 -13.71 4.75
C CYS A 160 -2.97 -12.35 4.60
N THR A 161 -2.62 -11.33 5.37
CA THR A 161 -3.20 -9.97 5.21
C THR A 161 -2.54 -9.18 4.08
N LEU A 162 -1.29 -9.48 3.74
CA LEU A 162 -0.50 -8.72 2.76
C LEU A 162 -1.14 -8.60 1.38
N PRO A 163 -1.72 -9.65 0.77
CA PRO A 163 -2.33 -9.53 -0.56
C PRO A 163 -3.42 -8.47 -0.64
N ARG A 164 -4.15 -8.23 0.46
CA ARG A 164 -5.16 -7.17 0.52
C ARG A 164 -4.55 -5.78 0.69
N LEU A 165 -3.44 -5.68 1.40
CA LEU A 165 -2.71 -4.43 1.56
C LEU A 165 -2.03 -3.98 0.26
N TYR A 166 -1.76 -4.91 -0.66
CA TYR A 166 -1.17 -4.60 -1.98
C TYR A 166 -2.20 -4.13 -3.01
N GLN A 167 -3.48 -4.22 -2.71
CA GLN A 167 -4.51 -3.78 -3.64
C GLN A 167 -4.64 -2.26 -3.61
N LEU A 168 -4.59 -1.67 -4.80
CA LEU A 168 -4.78 -0.24 -5.00
C LEU A 168 -6.23 0.05 -5.41
N ALA A 169 -6.67 1.27 -5.14
CA ALA A 169 -7.97 1.74 -5.60
C ALA A 169 -7.98 2.09 -7.10
N GLN A 170 -6.81 2.19 -7.73
CA GLN A 170 -6.67 2.60 -9.12
C GLN A 170 -7.48 1.71 -10.07
N GLY A 171 -8.20 2.34 -10.99
CA GLY A 171 -9.11 1.67 -11.92
C GLY A 171 -10.54 1.52 -11.42
N GLY A 172 -10.82 1.75 -10.14
CA GLY A 172 -12.17 1.73 -9.59
C GLY A 172 -13.04 2.90 -10.07
N THR A 173 -12.40 3.99 -10.49
CA THR A 173 -13.05 5.25 -10.88
C THR A 173 -13.84 5.88 -9.73
N ALA A 174 -15.00 6.49 -9.97
CA ALA A 174 -15.72 7.22 -8.94
C ALA A 174 -16.35 6.33 -7.85
N VAL A 175 -16.85 5.16 -8.22
CA VAL A 175 -17.68 4.31 -7.34
C VAL A 175 -17.26 2.82 -7.31
N GLY A 176 -16.08 2.52 -7.79
CA GLY A 176 -15.52 1.16 -7.72
C GLY A 176 -15.97 0.21 -8.86
N THR A 177 -16.71 0.69 -9.83
CA THR A 177 -17.23 -0.13 -10.94
C THR A 177 -16.31 -0.19 -12.15
N GLY A 178 -15.29 0.66 -12.21
CA GLY A 178 -14.39 0.76 -13.35
C GLY A 178 -15.03 1.29 -14.63
N LEU A 179 -16.11 2.07 -14.54
CA LEU A 179 -16.83 2.61 -15.69
C LEU A 179 -15.88 3.40 -16.60
N ASN A 180 -15.90 3.10 -17.90
CA ASN A 180 -15.03 3.69 -18.93
C ASN A 180 -13.53 3.40 -18.76
N THR A 181 -13.16 2.48 -17.88
CA THR A 181 -11.76 2.02 -17.70
C THR A 181 -11.53 0.76 -18.53
N LYS A 182 -10.39 0.68 -19.20
CA LYS A 182 -9.95 -0.56 -19.86
C LYS A 182 -9.13 -1.37 -18.85
N LYS A 183 -9.49 -2.64 -18.62
CA LYS A 183 -8.83 -3.52 -17.65
C LYS A 183 -7.32 -3.66 -17.89
N GLU A 184 -6.90 -3.58 -19.15
CA GLU A 184 -5.51 -3.67 -19.56
C GLU A 184 -4.65 -2.44 -19.15
N ARG A 185 -5.28 -1.42 -18.56
CA ARG A 185 -4.62 -0.17 -18.10
C ARG A 185 -4.43 -0.06 -16.60
N VAL A 186 -4.90 -1.03 -15.84
CA VAL A 186 -4.90 -1.00 -14.36
C VAL A 186 -3.89 -2.00 -13.80
#